data_0e3dd799fd77406b1f9e2cd9e7f63027
#
_entry.id   0e3dd799fd77406b1f9e2cd9e7f63027
#
_cell.length_a   1.000
_cell.length_b   1.000
_cell.length_c   1.000
_cell.angle_alpha   90.00
_cell.angle_beta   90.00
_cell.angle_gamma   90.00
#
_symmetry.space_group_name_H-M   'P 1'
#
loop_
_entity.id
_entity.type
_entity.pdbx_description
1 polymer ?
#
loop_
_entity_poly.entity_id
_entity_poly.type
_entity_poly.pdbx_seq_one_letter_code
_entity_poly.pdbx_strand_id
1 'polypeptide(L)'
;MQNKIGIIIIFVDKILSLCYIKFKQNSNDYYFIKYYFEKEITIMKYVCMVCGYVYEGDAAPAECPVCHAPASKFEAQTGDKVWAAEHVVGIAQGCSDDIMSDLRANFQGECTEVGMYLAMSRVADREGYPEVAEAYKRIAFEEAEHAAKFAEMLGEVVTASTKKNLELRVAAENGATAGKVELAKLAKQQNLDAIHDTVHEMARDEARHGKAFAGLLNRYFG
;
A
#
# COMPACT_ATOMS: atom_id res chain seq x y z
N MET A 1 57.83 -5.02 -8.16
CA MET A 1 57.52 -4.91 -9.61
C MET A 1 56.06 -5.09 -9.79
N GLN A 2 55.30 -4.04 -10.09
CA GLN A 2 53.84 -4.11 -10.32
C GLN A 2 53.59 -4.65 -11.72
N ASN A 3 52.93 -5.82 -11.80
CA ASN A 3 52.42 -6.37 -13.06
C ASN A 3 51.28 -5.48 -13.57
N LYS A 4 51.51 -4.76 -14.66
CA LYS A 4 50.40 -4.05 -15.34
C LYS A 4 49.59 -5.04 -16.15
N ILE A 5 48.36 -5.28 -15.70
CA ILE A 5 47.36 -6.06 -16.45
C ILE A 5 46.70 -5.12 -17.47
N GLY A 6 46.89 -5.39 -18.76
CA GLY A 6 46.20 -4.64 -19.82
C GLY A 6 44.99 -5.43 -20.28
N ILE A 7 43.77 -4.86 -20.15
CA ILE A 7 42.54 -5.45 -20.66
C ILE A 7 42.27 -4.85 -22.04
N ILE A 8 42.21 -5.67 -23.08
CA ILE A 8 41.77 -5.28 -24.43
C ILE A 8 40.42 -5.97 -24.68
N ILE A 9 39.37 -5.16 -24.77
CA ILE A 9 38.02 -5.65 -25.12
C ILE A 9 37.84 -5.45 -26.62
N ILE A 10 37.62 -6.54 -27.36
CA ILE A 10 37.29 -6.50 -28.78
C ILE A 10 35.86 -7.01 -28.94
N PHE A 11 34.95 -6.15 -29.37
CA PHE A 11 33.57 -6.52 -29.73
C PHE A 11 33.57 -7.09 -31.16
N VAL A 12 33.16 -8.34 -31.31
CA VAL A 12 33.16 -9.01 -32.61
C VAL A 12 31.76 -9.34 -33.14
N ASP A 13 30.71 -9.20 -32.29
CA ASP A 13 29.34 -9.27 -32.82
C ASP A 13 28.32 -8.73 -31.78
N LYS A 14 27.13 -8.33 -32.23
CA LYS A 14 26.05 -7.82 -31.37
C LYS A 14 25.47 -8.85 -30.40
N ILE A 15 25.82 -10.13 -30.55
CA ILE A 15 25.24 -11.25 -29.77
C ILE A 15 26.26 -11.94 -28.85
N LEU A 16 27.56 -11.83 -29.10
CA LEU A 16 28.60 -12.47 -28.29
C LEU A 16 29.69 -11.44 -27.93
N SER A 17 29.81 -11.11 -26.65
CA SER A 17 30.95 -10.32 -26.16
C SER A 17 32.11 -11.25 -25.86
N LEU A 18 33.17 -11.18 -26.67
CA LEU A 18 34.44 -11.87 -26.45
C LEU A 18 35.37 -10.97 -25.64
N CYS A 19 35.83 -11.42 -24.49
CA CYS A 19 36.87 -10.75 -23.71
C CYS A 19 38.17 -11.56 -23.82
N TYR A 20 39.22 -10.94 -24.31
CA TYR A 20 40.57 -11.49 -24.26
C TYR A 20 41.36 -10.80 -23.17
N ILE A 21 41.82 -11.54 -22.18
CA ILE A 21 42.70 -11.02 -21.13
C ILE A 21 44.12 -11.39 -21.46
N LYS A 22 44.97 -10.36 -21.65
CA LYS A 22 46.40 -10.49 -21.96
C LYS A 22 47.19 -10.48 -20.67
N PHE A 23 47.86 -11.58 -20.38
CA PHE A 23 48.81 -11.67 -19.25
C PHE A 23 50.22 -11.65 -19.76
N LYS A 24 51.09 -10.86 -19.10
CA LYS A 24 52.51 -10.83 -19.34
C LYS A 24 53.19 -11.67 -18.27
N GLN A 25 53.80 -12.79 -18.68
CA GLN A 25 54.47 -13.68 -17.74
C GLN A 25 56.00 -13.45 -17.70
N ASN A 26 56.61 -13.09 -18.83
CA ASN A 26 58.04 -12.68 -18.96
C ASN A 26 58.18 -11.65 -20.07
N SER A 27 59.40 -11.16 -20.30
CA SER A 27 59.68 -10.02 -21.20
C SER A 27 59.15 -10.20 -22.64
N ASN A 28 58.86 -11.43 -23.09
CA ASN A 28 58.44 -11.70 -24.48
C ASN A 28 57.22 -12.66 -24.60
N ASP A 29 56.68 -13.22 -23.50
CA ASP A 29 55.60 -14.17 -23.58
C ASP A 29 54.27 -13.60 -23.16
N TYR A 30 53.24 -13.75 -23.99
CA TYR A 30 51.87 -13.32 -23.74
C TYR A 30 50.92 -14.49 -23.88
N TYR A 31 50.04 -14.68 -22.89
CA TYR A 31 48.95 -15.63 -22.94
C TYR A 31 47.60 -14.90 -23.08
N PHE A 32 46.74 -15.43 -23.95
CA PHE A 32 45.40 -14.93 -24.15
C PHE A 32 44.41 -15.96 -23.62
N ILE A 33 43.59 -15.54 -22.62
CA ILE A 33 42.48 -16.36 -22.16
C ILE A 33 41.20 -15.81 -22.78
N LYS A 34 40.51 -16.68 -23.50
CA LYS A 34 39.25 -16.37 -24.16
C LYS A 34 38.10 -16.64 -23.20
N TYR A 35 37.35 -15.61 -22.82
CA TYR A 35 36.12 -15.73 -22.05
C TYR A 35 34.93 -15.49 -22.98
N TYR A 36 33.98 -16.41 -22.95
CA TYR A 36 32.67 -16.23 -23.56
C TYR A 36 31.73 -15.69 -22.51
N PHE A 37 31.18 -14.52 -22.73
CA PHE A 37 30.01 -14.02 -21.98
C PHE A 37 28.80 -14.36 -22.86
N GLU A 38 28.03 -15.34 -22.46
CA GLU A 38 26.66 -15.47 -22.94
C GLU A 38 25.84 -14.33 -22.31
N LYS A 39 25.47 -13.36 -23.13
CA LYS A 39 24.49 -12.37 -22.71
C LYS A 39 23.15 -13.10 -22.72
N GLU A 40 22.64 -13.45 -21.54
CA GLU A 40 21.25 -13.85 -21.42
C GLU A 40 20.39 -12.70 -21.97
N ILE A 41 19.76 -12.91 -23.11
CA ILE A 41 18.76 -11.99 -23.65
C ILE A 41 17.53 -12.22 -22.78
N THR A 42 17.37 -11.41 -21.75
CA THR A 42 16.16 -11.40 -20.95
C THR A 42 15.08 -10.69 -21.78
N ILE A 43 14.27 -11.47 -22.47
CA ILE A 43 13.07 -10.96 -23.14
C ILE A 43 12.14 -10.48 -22.04
N MET A 44 11.89 -9.16 -22.02
CA MET A 44 10.96 -8.54 -21.07
C MET A 44 9.52 -8.76 -21.55
N LYS A 45 8.63 -9.03 -20.60
CA LYS A 45 7.19 -9.04 -20.86
C LYS A 45 6.61 -7.69 -20.43
N TYR A 46 5.75 -7.14 -21.26
CA TYR A 46 5.03 -5.89 -21.03
C TYR A 46 3.53 -6.18 -21.02
N VAL A 47 2.84 -5.81 -19.97
CA VAL A 47 1.38 -6.01 -19.82
C VAL A 47 0.67 -4.70 -20.13
N CYS A 48 -0.30 -4.73 -21.04
CA CYS A 48 -1.17 -3.60 -21.30
C CYS A 48 -2.16 -3.44 -20.13
N MET A 49 -2.08 -2.34 -19.41
CA MET A 49 -2.93 -2.04 -18.25
C MET A 49 -4.38 -1.69 -18.60
N VAL A 50 -4.71 -1.63 -19.90
CA VAL A 50 -6.08 -1.39 -20.37
C VAL A 50 -6.83 -2.69 -20.65
N CYS A 51 -6.18 -3.67 -21.33
CA CYS A 51 -6.84 -4.90 -21.77
C CYS A 51 -6.16 -6.21 -21.33
N GLY A 52 -5.04 -6.12 -20.60
CA GLY A 52 -4.31 -7.29 -20.10
C GLY A 52 -3.46 -8.01 -21.17
N TYR A 53 -3.37 -7.49 -22.41
CA TYR A 53 -2.53 -8.10 -23.44
C TYR A 53 -1.06 -8.08 -23.02
N VAL A 54 -0.37 -9.24 -23.18
CA VAL A 54 1.04 -9.40 -22.85
C VAL A 54 1.87 -9.38 -24.15
N TYR A 55 2.83 -8.46 -24.21
CA TYR A 55 3.80 -8.32 -25.29
C TYR A 55 5.18 -8.74 -24.79
N GLU A 56 5.92 -9.51 -25.59
CA GLU A 56 7.30 -9.92 -25.30
C GLU A 56 8.27 -9.20 -26.24
N GLY A 57 9.22 -8.46 -25.67
CA GLY A 57 10.21 -7.71 -26.46
C GLY A 57 11.17 -6.91 -25.61
N ASP A 58 12.06 -6.15 -26.26
CA ASP A 58 13.08 -5.31 -25.62
C ASP A 58 12.49 -4.02 -25.02
N ALA A 59 11.33 -3.59 -25.53
CA ALA A 59 10.61 -2.39 -25.08
C ALA A 59 9.11 -2.58 -25.31
N ALA A 60 8.27 -1.81 -24.60
CA ALA A 60 6.82 -1.78 -24.84
C ALA A 60 6.52 -1.39 -26.30
N PRO A 61 5.49 -1.99 -26.94
CA PRO A 61 5.09 -1.61 -28.29
C PRO A 61 4.53 -0.19 -28.29
N ALA A 62 4.65 0.53 -29.41
CA ALA A 62 4.14 1.90 -29.52
C ALA A 62 2.63 2.00 -29.27
N GLU A 63 1.91 0.93 -29.63
CA GLU A 63 0.46 0.81 -29.51
C GLU A 63 0.08 -0.65 -29.22
N CYS A 64 -0.92 -0.86 -28.40
CA CYS A 64 -1.44 -2.19 -28.09
C CYS A 64 -2.17 -2.77 -29.33
N PRO A 65 -1.81 -3.97 -29.82
CA PRO A 65 -2.46 -4.54 -31.00
C PRO A 65 -3.92 -4.98 -30.76
N VAL A 66 -4.38 -5.00 -29.48
CA VAL A 66 -5.72 -5.44 -29.13
C VAL A 66 -6.67 -4.26 -28.86
N CYS A 67 -6.22 -3.28 -28.06
CA CYS A 67 -7.10 -2.17 -27.64
C CYS A 67 -6.61 -0.78 -28.07
N HIS A 68 -5.54 -0.70 -28.86
CA HIS A 68 -4.96 0.52 -29.38
C HIS A 68 -4.46 1.51 -28.30
N ALA A 69 -4.26 1.06 -27.05
CA ALA A 69 -3.68 1.87 -25.99
C ALA A 69 -2.22 2.22 -26.29
N PRO A 70 -1.75 3.45 -26.01
CA PRO A 70 -0.38 3.86 -26.28
C PRO A 70 0.63 3.14 -25.38
N ALA A 71 1.91 3.16 -25.75
CA ALA A 71 3.04 2.54 -25.01
C ALA A 71 3.06 2.91 -23.53
N SER A 72 2.62 4.12 -23.16
CA SER A 72 2.54 4.58 -21.76
C SER A 72 1.56 3.80 -20.88
N LYS A 73 0.75 2.93 -21.48
CA LYS A 73 -0.18 2.03 -20.77
C LYS A 73 0.37 0.61 -20.63
N PHE A 74 1.63 0.38 -20.94
CA PHE A 74 2.29 -0.89 -20.73
C PHE A 74 3.21 -0.82 -19.50
N GLU A 75 3.17 -1.87 -18.68
CA GLU A 75 4.09 -2.07 -17.57
C GLU A 75 4.99 -3.29 -17.80
N ALA A 76 6.28 -3.14 -17.47
CA ALA A 76 7.26 -4.22 -17.59
C ALA A 76 7.04 -5.26 -16.49
N GLN A 77 6.91 -6.54 -16.88
CA GLN A 77 6.82 -7.64 -15.93
C GLN A 77 8.23 -8.05 -15.46
N THR A 78 8.59 -7.70 -14.25
CA THR A 78 9.92 -7.93 -13.65
C THR A 78 10.03 -9.25 -12.87
N GLY A 79 9.41 -10.32 -13.35
CA GLY A 79 9.44 -11.63 -12.68
C GLY A 79 8.28 -11.89 -11.72
N ASP A 80 7.73 -10.88 -11.07
CA ASP A 80 6.50 -10.98 -10.29
C ASP A 80 5.28 -10.90 -11.21
N LYS A 81 4.15 -11.49 -10.77
CA LYS A 81 2.89 -11.39 -11.52
C LYS A 81 2.41 -9.94 -11.50
N VAL A 82 2.25 -9.34 -12.70
CA VAL A 82 1.61 -8.02 -12.86
C VAL A 82 0.11 -8.25 -13.06
N TRP A 83 -0.69 -7.57 -12.25
CA TRP A 83 -2.16 -7.62 -12.33
C TRP A 83 -2.65 -6.53 -13.30
N ALA A 84 -3.51 -6.91 -14.26
CA ALA A 84 -4.04 -5.98 -15.26
C ALA A 84 -5.00 -4.93 -14.67
N ALA A 85 -5.52 -5.17 -13.46
CA ALA A 85 -6.32 -4.23 -12.71
C ALA A 85 -6.07 -4.44 -11.21
N GLU A 86 -5.83 -3.36 -10.51
CA GLU A 86 -5.62 -3.33 -9.05
C GLU A 86 -6.39 -2.17 -8.43
N HIS A 87 -6.73 -2.32 -7.14
CA HIS A 87 -7.20 -1.21 -6.34
C HIS A 87 -6.01 -0.33 -5.97
N VAL A 88 -6.14 0.97 -6.24
CA VAL A 88 -5.06 1.95 -5.98
C VAL A 88 -5.47 2.86 -4.85
N VAL A 89 -4.76 2.76 -3.72
CA VAL A 89 -4.92 3.71 -2.61
C VAL A 89 -4.46 5.09 -3.04
N GLY A 90 -5.29 6.11 -2.85
CA GLY A 90 -5.00 7.48 -3.25
C GLY A 90 -5.29 7.78 -4.72
N ILE A 91 -6.15 7.00 -5.38
CA ILE A 91 -6.49 7.21 -6.80
C ILE A 91 -7.07 8.60 -7.07
N ALA A 92 -7.68 9.26 -6.08
CA ALA A 92 -8.21 10.62 -6.20
C ALA A 92 -7.13 11.71 -6.05
N GLN A 93 -5.91 11.37 -5.64
CA GLN A 93 -4.84 12.36 -5.50
C GLN A 93 -4.52 13.01 -6.85
N GLY A 94 -4.52 14.35 -6.87
CA GLY A 94 -4.36 15.14 -8.09
C GLY A 94 -5.67 15.54 -8.78
N CYS A 95 -6.83 15.16 -8.24
CA CYS A 95 -8.12 15.73 -8.64
C CYS A 95 -8.23 17.22 -8.21
N SER A 96 -9.26 17.92 -8.73
CA SER A 96 -9.52 19.29 -8.31
C SER A 96 -9.86 19.40 -6.83
N ASP A 97 -9.63 20.57 -6.24
CA ASP A 97 -9.91 20.83 -4.82
C ASP A 97 -11.40 20.61 -4.48
N ASP A 98 -12.32 20.91 -5.38
CA ASP A 98 -13.75 20.67 -5.19
C ASP A 98 -14.04 19.18 -5.02
N ILE A 99 -13.50 18.33 -5.91
CA ILE A 99 -13.65 16.86 -5.81
C ILE A 99 -13.03 16.35 -4.51
N MET A 100 -11.81 16.79 -4.18
CA MET A 100 -11.14 16.36 -2.94
C MET A 100 -11.93 16.79 -1.69
N SER A 101 -12.50 17.99 -1.71
CA SER A 101 -13.36 18.50 -0.62
C SER A 101 -14.62 17.65 -0.44
N ASP A 102 -15.31 17.31 -1.54
CA ASP A 102 -16.52 16.50 -1.51
C ASP A 102 -16.23 15.07 -1.05
N LEU A 103 -15.14 14.46 -1.51
CA LEU A 103 -14.73 13.12 -1.07
C LEU A 103 -14.45 13.09 0.45
N ARG A 104 -13.77 14.10 1.00
CA ARG A 104 -13.53 14.21 2.45
C ARG A 104 -14.83 14.42 3.23
N ALA A 105 -15.75 15.23 2.71
CA ALA A 105 -17.05 15.47 3.33
C ALA A 105 -17.89 14.18 3.37
N ASN A 106 -17.93 13.44 2.27
CA ASN A 106 -18.59 12.14 2.22
C ASN A 106 -17.94 11.14 3.18
N PHE A 107 -16.60 10.99 3.15
CA PHE A 107 -15.90 10.14 4.12
C PHE A 107 -16.28 10.45 5.57
N GLN A 108 -16.31 11.73 5.95
CA GLN A 108 -16.69 12.15 7.30
C GLN A 108 -18.17 11.86 7.59
N GLY A 109 -19.05 12.05 6.61
CA GLY A 109 -20.48 11.72 6.70
C GLY A 109 -20.69 10.26 6.99
N GLU A 110 -20.14 9.38 6.16
CA GLU A 110 -20.27 7.91 6.31
C GLU A 110 -19.71 7.42 7.67
N CYS A 111 -18.54 7.92 8.09
CA CYS A 111 -18.00 7.59 9.42
C CYS A 111 -18.94 8.00 10.55
N THR A 112 -19.62 9.14 10.41
CA THR A 112 -20.60 9.64 11.39
C THR A 112 -21.84 8.75 11.40
N GLU A 113 -22.34 8.35 10.24
CA GLU A 113 -23.53 7.51 10.10
C GLU A 113 -23.34 6.11 10.69
N VAL A 114 -22.14 5.53 10.57
CA VAL A 114 -21.80 4.26 11.26
C VAL A 114 -22.08 4.37 12.78
N GLY A 115 -21.51 5.39 13.42
CA GLY A 115 -21.70 5.60 14.87
C GLY A 115 -23.14 5.91 15.24
N MET A 116 -23.79 6.74 14.42
CA MET A 116 -25.18 7.19 14.63
C MET A 116 -26.15 6.00 14.52
N TYR A 117 -26.07 5.19 13.48
CA TYR A 117 -26.95 4.05 13.29
C TYR A 117 -26.74 2.95 14.32
N LEU A 118 -25.48 2.69 14.73
CA LEU A 118 -25.24 1.78 15.85
C LEU A 118 -25.84 2.28 17.17
N ALA A 119 -25.81 3.59 17.43
CA ALA A 119 -26.46 4.18 18.58
C ALA A 119 -28.00 4.09 18.49
N MET A 120 -28.58 4.38 17.32
CA MET A 120 -30.03 4.24 17.05
C MET A 120 -30.48 2.78 17.19
N SER A 121 -29.68 1.81 16.76
CA SER A 121 -29.93 0.40 16.98
C SER A 121 -30.10 0.06 18.46
N ARG A 122 -29.20 0.59 19.33
CA ARG A 122 -29.32 0.36 20.78
C ARG A 122 -30.55 1.02 21.40
N VAL A 123 -30.99 2.15 20.86
CA VAL A 123 -32.24 2.80 21.29
C VAL A 123 -33.43 1.93 20.91
N ALA A 124 -33.52 1.49 19.65
CA ALA A 124 -34.61 0.65 19.15
C ALA A 124 -34.72 -0.68 19.94
N ASP A 125 -33.57 -1.29 20.26
CA ASP A 125 -33.53 -2.53 21.04
C ASP A 125 -34.11 -2.31 22.46
N ARG A 126 -33.70 -1.22 23.14
CA ARG A 126 -34.23 -0.88 24.47
C ARG A 126 -35.73 -0.52 24.48
N GLU A 127 -36.22 0.00 23.35
CA GLU A 127 -37.65 0.30 23.18
C GLU A 127 -38.50 -0.93 22.77
N GLY A 128 -37.86 -2.08 22.53
CA GLY A 128 -38.51 -3.33 22.15
C GLY A 128 -38.79 -3.46 20.67
N TYR A 129 -38.02 -2.79 19.79
CA TYR A 129 -38.11 -2.91 18.33
C TYR A 129 -36.89 -3.65 17.74
N PRO A 130 -36.70 -4.95 18.00
CA PRO A 130 -35.52 -5.69 17.60
C PRO A 130 -35.28 -5.72 16.08
N GLU A 131 -36.35 -5.75 15.28
CA GLU A 131 -36.27 -5.76 13.81
C GLU A 131 -35.71 -4.40 13.29
N VAL A 132 -36.09 -3.28 13.91
CA VAL A 132 -35.54 -1.95 13.60
C VAL A 132 -34.09 -1.86 14.04
N ALA A 133 -33.78 -2.41 15.22
CA ALA A 133 -32.39 -2.46 15.71
C ALA A 133 -31.46 -3.22 14.75
N GLU A 134 -31.91 -4.37 14.24
CA GLU A 134 -31.14 -5.14 13.28
C GLU A 134 -31.00 -4.43 11.91
N ALA A 135 -32.04 -3.72 11.45
CA ALA A 135 -31.98 -2.92 10.23
C ALA A 135 -30.92 -1.82 10.36
N TYR A 136 -30.87 -1.08 11.48
CA TYR A 136 -29.85 -0.06 11.74
C TYR A 136 -28.45 -0.66 11.77
N LYS A 137 -28.22 -1.81 12.43
CA LYS A 137 -26.91 -2.47 12.44
C LYS A 137 -26.44 -2.81 11.04
N ARG A 138 -27.30 -3.43 10.23
CA ARG A 138 -26.98 -3.82 8.87
C ARG A 138 -26.58 -2.62 8.02
N ILE A 139 -27.38 -1.54 8.07
CA ILE A 139 -27.10 -0.31 7.33
C ILE A 139 -25.78 0.33 7.82
N ALA A 140 -25.52 0.37 9.14
CA ALA A 140 -24.26 0.87 9.67
C ALA A 140 -23.02 0.15 9.07
N PHE A 141 -23.10 -1.14 8.79
CA PHE A 141 -22.03 -1.87 8.11
C PHE A 141 -21.93 -1.52 6.62
N GLU A 142 -23.05 -1.22 5.96
CA GLU A 142 -23.03 -0.73 4.58
C GLU A 142 -22.34 0.65 4.49
N GLU A 143 -22.62 1.56 5.43
CA GLU A 143 -21.93 2.87 5.54
C GLU A 143 -20.45 2.73 5.88
N ALA A 144 -20.08 1.72 6.68
CA ALA A 144 -18.67 1.44 6.94
C ALA A 144 -17.91 1.04 5.67
N GLU A 145 -18.55 0.28 4.75
CA GLU A 145 -18.00 -0.05 3.44
C GLU A 145 -17.88 1.18 2.52
N HIS A 146 -18.86 2.09 2.56
CA HIS A 146 -18.77 3.36 1.84
C HIS A 146 -17.61 4.21 2.37
N ALA A 147 -17.50 4.37 3.69
CA ALA A 147 -16.39 5.08 4.34
C ALA A 147 -15.03 4.48 3.94
N ALA A 148 -14.91 3.15 3.93
CA ALA A 148 -13.68 2.47 3.53
C ALA A 148 -13.28 2.79 2.09
N LYS A 149 -14.25 2.82 1.15
CA LYS A 149 -14.01 3.18 -0.26
C LYS A 149 -13.55 4.63 -0.41
N PHE A 150 -14.19 5.58 0.30
CA PHE A 150 -13.74 6.96 0.31
C PHE A 150 -12.35 7.12 0.92
N ALA A 151 -12.04 6.43 2.02
CA ALA A 151 -10.71 6.42 2.63
C ALA A 151 -9.64 5.91 1.67
N GLU A 152 -9.94 4.84 0.93
CA GLU A 152 -9.02 4.26 -0.05
C GLU A 152 -8.81 5.20 -1.24
N MET A 153 -9.88 5.81 -1.78
CA MET A 153 -9.76 6.80 -2.86
C MET A 153 -8.93 8.01 -2.45
N LEU A 154 -9.11 8.53 -1.23
CA LEU A 154 -8.37 9.67 -0.71
C LEU A 154 -6.90 9.34 -0.43
N GLY A 155 -6.60 8.16 0.12
CA GLY A 155 -5.25 7.78 0.53
C GLY A 155 -4.64 8.68 1.63
N GLU A 156 -5.49 9.34 2.44
CA GLU A 156 -5.06 10.28 3.49
C GLU A 156 -4.96 9.60 4.86
N VAL A 157 -5.89 8.70 5.16
CA VAL A 157 -5.95 7.97 6.45
C VAL A 157 -5.50 6.52 6.34
N VAL A 158 -5.33 6.01 5.13
CA VAL A 158 -4.84 4.67 4.81
C VAL A 158 -3.74 4.78 3.75
N THR A 159 -2.75 3.88 3.81
CA THR A 159 -1.66 3.79 2.82
C THR A 159 -1.67 2.42 2.15
N ALA A 160 -1.01 2.27 1.02
CA ALA A 160 -0.82 0.98 0.34
C ALA A 160 0.12 0.01 1.09
N SER A 161 0.66 0.39 2.26
CA SER A 161 1.58 -0.41 3.06
C SER A 161 0.95 -0.86 4.38
N THR A 162 0.70 -2.16 4.55
CA THR A 162 0.22 -2.74 5.81
C THR A 162 1.14 -2.41 6.98
N LYS A 163 2.46 -2.47 6.79
CA LYS A 163 3.44 -2.07 7.80
C LYS A 163 3.20 -0.63 8.26
N LYS A 164 3.12 0.30 7.30
CA LYS A 164 2.92 1.72 7.58
C LYS A 164 1.59 1.99 8.26
N ASN A 165 0.51 1.32 7.83
CA ASN A 165 -0.80 1.43 8.45
C ASN A 165 -0.77 0.96 9.93
N LEU A 166 -0.09 -0.14 10.23
CA LEU A 166 0.09 -0.61 11.61
C LEU A 166 0.90 0.38 12.45
N GLU A 167 2.00 0.93 11.94
CA GLU A 167 2.81 1.95 12.64
C GLU A 167 1.95 3.17 13.00
N LEU A 168 1.17 3.67 12.05
CA LEU A 168 0.28 4.82 12.25
C LEU A 168 -0.81 4.51 13.30
N ARG A 169 -1.37 3.30 13.27
CA ARG A 169 -2.41 2.92 14.24
C ARG A 169 -1.85 2.76 15.65
N VAL A 170 -0.68 2.13 15.83
CA VAL A 170 -0.04 2.05 17.15
C VAL A 170 0.12 3.44 17.78
N ALA A 171 0.60 4.41 17.01
CA ALA A 171 0.77 5.78 17.48
C ALA A 171 -0.57 6.46 17.79
N ALA A 172 -1.57 6.28 16.92
CA ALA A 172 -2.90 6.88 17.11
C ALA A 172 -3.63 6.32 18.34
N GLU A 173 -3.61 4.99 18.54
CA GLU A 173 -4.24 4.35 19.69
C GLU A 173 -3.58 4.78 21.01
N ASN A 174 -2.27 4.98 21.02
CA ASN A 174 -1.56 5.51 22.18
C ASN A 174 -2.05 6.93 22.52
N GLY A 175 -2.16 7.82 21.52
CA GLY A 175 -2.69 9.16 21.67
C GLY A 175 -4.17 9.15 22.11
N ALA A 176 -5.00 8.30 21.50
CA ALA A 176 -6.40 8.14 21.84
C ALA A 176 -6.60 7.66 23.30
N THR A 177 -5.76 6.72 23.76
CA THR A 177 -5.74 6.28 25.17
C THR A 177 -5.49 7.46 26.10
N ALA A 178 -4.44 8.24 25.84
CA ALA A 178 -4.09 9.40 26.66
C ALA A 178 -5.20 10.46 26.68
N GLY A 179 -5.74 10.81 25.51
CA GLY A 179 -6.83 11.79 25.41
C GLY A 179 -8.10 11.37 26.15
N LYS A 180 -8.50 10.09 26.04
CA LYS A 180 -9.67 9.56 26.75
C LYS A 180 -9.46 9.53 28.28
N VAL A 181 -8.23 9.21 28.74
CA VAL A 181 -7.92 9.29 30.19
C VAL A 181 -8.07 10.73 30.72
N GLU A 182 -7.58 11.73 29.98
CA GLU A 182 -7.74 13.13 30.41
C GLU A 182 -9.22 13.57 30.42
N LEU A 183 -10.00 13.18 29.41
CA LEU A 183 -11.44 13.43 29.37
C LEU A 183 -12.17 12.76 30.58
N ALA A 184 -11.82 11.52 30.90
CA ALA A 184 -12.37 10.81 32.05
C ALA A 184 -12.05 11.52 33.37
N LYS A 185 -10.80 11.98 33.57
CA LYS A 185 -10.41 12.78 34.73
C LYS A 185 -11.25 14.06 34.86
N LEU A 186 -11.43 14.77 33.73
CA LEU A 186 -12.24 16.01 33.71
C LEU A 186 -13.71 15.72 34.08
N ALA A 187 -14.29 14.65 33.54
CA ALA A 187 -15.63 14.21 33.88
C ALA A 187 -15.75 13.91 35.40
N LYS A 188 -14.78 13.22 35.98
CA LYS A 188 -14.74 12.92 37.41
C LYS A 188 -14.69 14.18 38.27
N GLN A 189 -13.88 15.17 37.88
CA GLN A 189 -13.79 16.46 38.58
C GLN A 189 -15.13 17.21 38.59
N GLN A 190 -15.99 16.97 37.61
CA GLN A 190 -17.33 17.56 37.51
C GLN A 190 -18.45 16.65 38.06
N ASN A 191 -18.12 15.56 38.74
CA ASN A 191 -19.05 14.58 39.31
C ASN A 191 -19.94 13.89 38.22
N LEU A 192 -19.41 13.73 36.99
CA LEU A 192 -20.11 13.09 35.87
C LEU A 192 -19.67 11.62 35.77
N ASP A 193 -20.04 10.82 36.79
CA ASP A 193 -19.53 9.45 36.94
C ASP A 193 -19.86 8.55 35.76
N ALA A 194 -21.07 8.64 35.19
CA ALA A 194 -21.46 7.84 34.02
C ALA A 194 -20.58 8.14 32.78
N ILE A 195 -20.19 9.40 32.57
CA ILE A 195 -19.30 9.80 31.49
C ILE A 195 -17.87 9.32 31.81
N HIS A 196 -17.41 9.53 33.04
CA HIS A 196 -16.10 9.04 33.48
C HIS A 196 -15.95 7.54 33.23
N ASP A 197 -16.87 6.73 33.72
CA ASP A 197 -16.77 5.27 33.64
C ASP A 197 -16.78 4.80 32.19
N THR A 198 -17.67 5.35 31.36
CA THR A 198 -17.77 5.02 29.94
C THR A 198 -16.49 5.38 29.18
N VAL A 199 -15.97 6.59 29.35
CA VAL A 199 -14.78 7.06 28.64
C VAL A 199 -13.51 6.37 29.14
N HIS A 200 -13.44 6.06 30.44
CA HIS A 200 -12.31 5.35 31.03
C HIS A 200 -12.24 3.89 30.52
N GLU A 201 -13.39 3.24 30.33
CA GLU A 201 -13.44 1.90 29.70
C GLU A 201 -12.99 1.95 28.24
N MET A 202 -13.46 2.94 27.46
CA MET A 202 -12.96 3.17 26.10
C MET A 202 -11.44 3.39 26.05
N ALA A 203 -10.86 4.10 27.02
CA ALA A 203 -9.41 4.28 27.09
C ALA A 203 -8.66 2.93 27.26
N ARG A 204 -9.23 1.99 27.99
CA ARG A 204 -8.68 0.61 28.10
C ARG A 204 -8.77 -0.14 26.79
N ASP A 205 -9.85 0.04 26.04
CA ASP A 205 -10.01 -0.55 24.72
C ASP A 205 -8.95 -0.02 23.75
N GLU A 206 -8.72 1.31 23.70
CA GLU A 206 -7.67 1.88 22.85
C GLU A 206 -6.27 1.33 23.21
N ALA A 207 -5.98 1.18 24.51
CA ALA A 207 -4.72 0.58 24.95
C ALA A 207 -4.60 -0.89 24.49
N ARG A 208 -5.70 -1.64 24.49
CA ARG A 208 -5.75 -3.02 23.97
C ARG A 208 -5.57 -3.06 22.45
N HIS A 209 -6.22 -2.16 21.71
CA HIS A 209 -6.06 -2.03 20.26
C HIS A 209 -4.62 -1.70 19.90
N GLY A 210 -4.01 -0.71 20.55
CA GLY A 210 -2.62 -0.33 20.32
C GLY A 210 -1.64 -1.48 20.57
N LYS A 211 -1.83 -2.25 21.66
CA LYS A 211 -1.02 -3.45 21.94
C LYS A 211 -1.22 -4.54 20.89
N ALA A 212 -2.44 -4.74 20.41
CA ALA A 212 -2.72 -5.71 19.36
C ALA A 212 -2.01 -5.35 18.06
N PHE A 213 -2.12 -4.08 17.62
CA PHE A 213 -1.40 -3.59 16.43
C PHE A 213 0.12 -3.66 16.58
N ALA A 214 0.67 -3.32 17.76
CA ALA A 214 2.11 -3.44 18.04
C ALA A 214 2.57 -4.91 17.98
N GLY A 215 1.78 -5.84 18.50
CA GLY A 215 2.06 -7.27 18.40
C GLY A 215 2.07 -7.78 16.97
N LEU A 216 1.13 -7.35 16.13
CA LEU A 216 1.08 -7.69 14.71
C LEU A 216 2.25 -7.05 13.94
N LEU A 217 2.57 -5.78 14.23
CA LEU A 217 3.71 -5.09 13.63
C LEU A 217 5.02 -5.84 13.91
N ASN A 218 5.25 -6.21 15.16
CA ASN A 218 6.44 -6.97 15.55
C ASN A 218 6.47 -8.38 14.91
N ARG A 219 5.33 -9.07 14.84
CA ARG A 219 5.25 -10.44 14.30
C ARG A 219 5.58 -10.50 12.82
N TYR A 220 5.12 -9.54 12.02
CA TYR A 220 5.22 -9.61 10.56
C TYR A 220 6.31 -8.73 9.97
N PHE A 221 6.78 -7.71 10.72
CA PHE A 221 7.68 -6.67 10.19
C PHE A 221 8.83 -6.30 11.14
N GLY A 222 8.93 -7.00 12.30
CA GLY A 222 10.02 -6.85 13.28
C GLY A 222 11.20 -7.76 13.02
#